data_c08848ea5fc4555a3bbeb18bd433e2f6
#
_entry.id   c08848ea5fc4555a3bbeb18bd433e2f6
#
_cell.length_a   1.000
_cell.length_b   1.000
_cell.length_c   1.000
_cell.angle_alpha   90.00
_cell.angle_beta   90.00
_cell.angle_gamma   90.00
#
_symmetry.space_group_name_H-M   'P 1'
#
loop_
_entity.id
_entity.type
_entity.pdbx_description
1 polymer ?
#
loop_
_entity_poly.entity_id
_entity_poly.type
_entity_poly.pdbx_seq_one_letter_code
_entity_poly.pdbx_strand_id
1 'polypeptide(L)'
;GGRPPEGQTWKQIFIDEVRQEISDSDWERVRFLDRIPHAQFTKLLQISTVHIYLTYPFVLSWSLLEAMSCGAAIVASATAPVQEVIRDGETGQLVDFFDVDGLVGKVSALLDDPDRRMAFGEAARAEMIANYDLKSICLPRQIAWVEDVMQG
;
A
#
# COMPACT_ATOMS: atom_id res chain seq x y z
N GLY A 1 20.43 2.33 -6.68
CA GLY A 1 20.21 3.73 -6.37
C GLY A 1 21.49 4.32 -5.79
N GLY A 2 21.80 5.56 -6.17
CA GLY A 2 22.97 6.29 -5.67
C GLY A 2 22.88 6.54 -4.16
N ARG A 3 24.01 6.90 -3.54
CA ARG A 3 24.01 7.39 -2.16
C ARG A 3 23.66 8.88 -2.16
N PRO A 4 22.96 9.39 -1.12
CA PRO A 4 22.75 10.83 -0.99
C PRO A 4 24.11 11.52 -0.77
N PRO A 5 24.22 12.83 -1.02
CA PRO A 5 25.42 13.63 -0.69
C PRO A 5 25.81 13.47 0.79
N GLU A 6 27.08 13.68 1.10
CA GLU A 6 27.60 13.56 2.46
C GLU A 6 26.86 14.49 3.43
N GLY A 7 26.44 13.95 4.56
CA GLY A 7 25.67 14.70 5.58
C GLY A 7 24.18 14.87 5.29
N GLN A 8 23.66 14.32 4.19
CA GLN A 8 22.24 14.40 3.83
C GLN A 8 21.58 13.03 3.77
N THR A 9 20.25 13.01 3.82
CA THR A 9 19.42 11.83 3.55
C THR A 9 18.50 12.11 2.37
N TRP A 10 18.15 11.07 1.60
CA TRP A 10 17.17 11.22 0.52
C TRP A 10 15.84 11.79 1.02
N LYS A 11 15.41 11.38 2.22
CA LYS A 11 14.20 11.92 2.85
C LYS A 11 14.27 13.45 2.98
N GLN A 12 15.38 13.98 3.50
CA GLN A 12 15.53 15.44 3.70
C GLN A 12 15.58 16.19 2.37
N ILE A 13 16.31 15.65 1.38
CA ILE A 13 16.41 16.26 0.04
C ILE A 13 15.01 16.43 -0.57
N PHE A 14 14.21 15.36 -0.59
CA PHE A 14 12.86 15.43 -1.17
C PHE A 14 11.89 16.26 -0.33
N ILE A 15 12.03 16.28 0.98
CA ILE A 15 11.25 17.18 1.84
C ILE A 15 11.56 18.63 1.51
N ASP A 16 12.84 19.00 1.39
CA ASP A 16 13.26 20.38 1.12
C ASP A 16 12.80 20.85 -0.27
N GLU A 17 12.79 19.95 -1.26
CA GLU A 17 12.28 20.21 -2.59
C GLU A 17 10.76 20.48 -2.56
N VAL A 18 9.98 19.57 -2.03
CA VAL A 18 8.51 19.63 -2.01
C VAL A 18 8.02 20.75 -1.08
N ARG A 19 8.75 21.03 0.03
CA ARG A 19 8.36 22.05 0.99
C ARG A 19 8.20 23.44 0.38
N GLN A 20 8.93 23.74 -0.67
CA GLN A 20 8.88 25.04 -1.34
C GLN A 20 7.61 25.23 -2.18
N GLU A 21 6.93 24.13 -2.53
CA GLU A 21 5.73 24.14 -3.37
C GLU A 21 4.43 24.05 -2.55
N ILE A 22 4.53 23.82 -1.24
CA ILE A 22 3.39 23.61 -0.35
C ILE A 22 3.24 24.81 0.60
N SER A 23 2.00 25.31 0.75
CA SER A 23 1.70 26.38 1.72
C SER A 23 2.01 25.96 3.16
N ASP A 24 2.28 26.92 4.06
CA ASP A 24 2.54 26.63 5.47
C ASP A 24 1.36 25.90 6.14
N SER A 25 0.15 26.32 5.84
CA SER A 25 -1.07 25.71 6.37
C SER A 25 -1.27 24.26 5.93
N ASP A 26 -0.90 23.91 4.69
CA ASP A 26 -0.99 22.55 4.22
C ASP A 26 0.17 21.70 4.76
N TRP A 27 1.35 22.28 4.88
CA TRP A 27 2.50 21.62 5.48
C TRP A 27 2.26 21.21 6.94
N GLU A 28 1.57 22.01 7.72
CA GLU A 28 1.19 21.67 9.09
C GLU A 28 0.35 20.39 9.20
N ARG A 29 -0.27 19.96 8.10
CA ARG A 29 -1.05 18.71 8.02
C ARG A 29 -0.21 17.50 7.66
N VAL A 30 1.03 17.68 7.15
CA VAL A 30 1.95 16.58 6.81
C VAL A 30 2.56 16.01 8.09
N ARG A 31 2.54 14.68 8.23
CA ARG A 31 3.12 13.97 9.37
C ARG A 31 4.04 12.86 8.90
N PHE A 32 5.29 12.90 9.32
CA PHE A 32 6.27 11.84 9.12
C PHE A 32 6.35 11.00 10.39
N LEU A 33 5.78 9.81 10.36
CA LEU A 33 5.65 8.97 11.55
C LEU A 33 6.88 8.12 11.84
N ASP A 34 7.88 8.14 10.96
CA ASP A 34 9.10 7.32 11.05
C ASP A 34 8.78 5.85 11.45
N ARG A 35 9.46 5.32 12.48
CA ARG A 35 9.26 3.96 12.94
C ARG A 35 8.25 3.92 14.09
N ILE A 36 7.07 3.37 13.82
CA ILE A 36 6.01 3.19 14.83
C ILE A 36 5.82 1.70 15.17
N PRO A 37 5.35 1.36 16.39
CA PRO A 37 4.99 -0.02 16.73
C PRO A 37 3.92 -0.59 15.81
N HIS A 38 3.98 -1.88 15.49
CA HIS A 38 3.05 -2.56 14.58
C HIS A 38 1.57 -2.37 14.96
N ALA A 39 1.24 -2.42 16.25
CA ALA A 39 -0.13 -2.17 16.70
C ALA A 39 -0.65 -0.76 16.40
N GLN A 40 0.24 0.24 16.37
CA GLN A 40 -0.12 1.61 15.97
C GLN A 40 -0.23 1.72 14.44
N PHE A 41 0.65 1.04 13.71
CA PHE A 41 0.58 0.96 12.25
C PHE A 41 -0.74 0.33 11.79
N THR A 42 -1.17 -0.78 12.39
CA THR A 42 -2.47 -1.41 12.07
C THR A 42 -3.64 -0.44 12.33
N LYS A 43 -3.62 0.30 13.45
CA LYS A 43 -4.64 1.32 13.71
C LYS A 43 -4.63 2.45 12.69
N LEU A 44 -3.45 2.86 12.25
CA LEU A 44 -3.32 3.88 11.20
C LEU A 44 -3.96 3.39 9.89
N LEU A 45 -3.70 2.15 9.49
CA LEU A 45 -4.34 1.57 8.30
C LEU A 45 -5.87 1.53 8.42
N GLN A 46 -6.39 1.19 9.60
CA GLN A 46 -7.83 1.13 9.86
C GLN A 46 -8.55 2.48 9.80
N ILE A 47 -7.86 3.58 10.08
CA ILE A 47 -8.44 4.94 10.03
C ILE A 47 -8.07 5.68 8.73
N SER A 48 -7.26 5.10 7.89
CA SER A 48 -6.82 5.71 6.63
C SER A 48 -8.00 5.80 5.66
N THR A 49 -8.29 7.01 5.18
CA THR A 49 -9.35 7.24 4.18
C THR A 49 -8.96 6.67 2.82
N VAL A 50 -7.73 6.89 2.39
CA VAL A 50 -7.12 6.31 1.19
C VAL A 50 -5.68 5.95 1.53
N HIS A 51 -5.27 4.72 1.21
CA HIS A 51 -3.90 4.25 1.38
C HIS A 51 -3.18 4.27 0.02
N ILE A 52 -2.11 5.05 -0.08
CA ILE A 52 -1.27 5.11 -1.29
C ILE A 52 -0.10 4.15 -1.09
N TYR A 53 0.05 3.18 -1.98
CA TYR A 53 1.14 2.23 -1.97
C TYR A 53 1.92 2.29 -3.28
N LEU A 54 3.09 2.94 -3.24
CA LEU A 54 3.96 3.07 -4.41
C LEU A 54 5.22 2.23 -4.22
N THR A 55 5.47 1.33 -5.15
CA THR A 55 6.70 0.56 -5.26
C THR A 55 7.17 0.49 -6.71
N TYR A 56 8.45 0.69 -6.94
CA TYR A 56 9.09 0.38 -8.22
C TYR A 56 9.44 -1.12 -8.23
N PRO A 57 9.60 -1.78 -9.39
CA PRO A 57 9.72 -3.25 -9.45
C PRO A 57 10.65 -3.84 -8.39
N PHE A 58 10.03 -4.46 -7.39
CA PHE A 58 10.66 -5.12 -6.25
C PHE A 58 9.66 -6.14 -5.69
N VAL A 59 10.03 -6.91 -4.68
CA VAL A 59 9.11 -7.83 -4.03
C VAL A 59 7.96 -7.10 -3.35
N LEU A 60 6.80 -7.74 -3.31
CA LEU A 60 5.61 -7.22 -2.63
C LEU A 60 5.90 -7.03 -1.13
N SER A 61 5.56 -5.87 -0.60
CA SER A 61 5.68 -5.61 0.84
C SER A 61 4.48 -6.16 1.61
N TRP A 62 4.73 -6.74 2.77
CA TRP A 62 3.70 -7.14 3.72
C TRP A 62 2.73 -6.01 4.06
N SER A 63 3.19 -4.75 4.05
CA SER A 63 2.37 -3.59 4.37
C SER A 63 1.17 -3.41 3.43
N LEU A 64 1.27 -3.83 2.16
CA LEU A 64 0.14 -3.81 1.24
C LEU A 64 -0.92 -4.85 1.64
N LEU A 65 -0.50 -6.08 1.94
CA LEU A 65 -1.41 -7.14 2.39
C LEU A 65 -2.09 -6.78 3.71
N GLU A 66 -1.35 -6.12 4.61
CA GLU A 66 -1.90 -5.61 5.88
C GLU A 66 -2.93 -4.49 5.65
N ALA A 67 -2.67 -3.57 4.70
CA ALA A 67 -3.63 -2.53 4.34
C ALA A 67 -4.91 -3.13 3.73
N MET A 68 -4.78 -4.09 2.81
CA MET A 68 -5.91 -4.85 2.27
C MET A 68 -6.68 -5.60 3.37
N SER A 69 -5.97 -6.26 4.29
CA SER A 69 -6.57 -6.97 5.42
C SER A 69 -7.33 -6.04 6.37
N CYS A 70 -6.89 -4.80 6.52
CA CYS A 70 -7.57 -3.77 7.31
C CYS A 70 -8.79 -3.17 6.58
N GLY A 71 -9.01 -3.50 5.31
CA GLY A 71 -10.10 -2.94 4.51
C GLY A 71 -9.85 -1.50 4.07
N ALA A 72 -8.59 -1.09 3.89
CA ALA A 72 -8.26 0.23 3.37
C ALA A 72 -8.60 0.34 1.88
N ALA A 73 -9.11 1.49 1.44
CA ALA A 73 -9.20 1.81 0.03
C ALA A 73 -7.81 2.15 -0.52
N ILE A 74 -7.34 1.43 -1.52
CA ILE A 74 -5.96 1.47 -1.97
C ILE A 74 -5.84 2.05 -3.37
N VAL A 75 -4.86 2.95 -3.55
CA VAL A 75 -4.30 3.33 -4.85
C VAL A 75 -2.84 2.88 -4.87
N ALA A 76 -2.46 2.02 -5.80
CA ALA A 76 -1.13 1.43 -5.82
C ALA A 76 -0.47 1.52 -7.20
N SER A 77 0.86 1.40 -7.25
CA SER A 77 1.59 1.35 -8.52
C SER A 77 1.32 0.04 -9.26
N ALA A 78 1.07 0.14 -10.59
CA ALA A 78 0.79 -0.99 -11.48
C ALA A 78 2.07 -1.78 -11.81
N THR A 79 2.74 -2.30 -10.78
CA THR A 79 3.91 -3.19 -10.93
C THR A 79 3.49 -4.65 -10.81
N ALA A 80 4.22 -5.56 -11.47
CA ALA A 80 3.86 -6.97 -11.53
C ALA A 80 3.53 -7.59 -10.15
N PRO A 81 4.35 -7.41 -9.08
CA PRO A 81 4.01 -7.97 -7.76
C PRO A 81 2.72 -7.40 -7.15
N VAL A 82 2.39 -6.14 -7.44
CA VAL A 82 1.16 -5.51 -6.94
C VAL A 82 -0.06 -6.02 -7.70
N GLN A 83 0.08 -6.23 -9.01
CA GLN A 83 -0.98 -6.79 -9.87
C GLN A 83 -1.33 -8.25 -9.54
N GLU A 84 -0.47 -8.96 -8.82
CA GLU A 84 -0.77 -10.31 -8.32
C GLU A 84 -1.84 -10.30 -7.23
N VAL A 85 -1.97 -9.19 -6.49
CA VAL A 85 -2.87 -9.10 -5.32
C VAL A 85 -3.97 -8.06 -5.47
N ILE A 86 -3.75 -7.02 -6.29
CA ILE A 86 -4.77 -5.99 -6.56
C ILE A 86 -5.33 -6.16 -7.97
N ARG A 87 -6.65 -6.33 -8.06
CA ARG A 87 -7.41 -6.22 -9.30
C ARG A 87 -7.88 -4.77 -9.47
N ASP A 88 -7.40 -4.12 -10.55
CA ASP A 88 -7.75 -2.72 -10.81
C ASP A 88 -9.25 -2.52 -10.98
N GLY A 89 -9.79 -1.55 -10.26
CA GLY A 89 -11.21 -1.22 -10.25
C GLY A 89 -12.11 -2.17 -9.44
N GLU A 90 -11.54 -3.24 -8.82
CA GLU A 90 -12.28 -4.20 -7.99
C GLU A 90 -11.81 -4.19 -6.53
N THR A 91 -10.55 -4.50 -6.27
CA THR A 91 -9.96 -4.56 -4.92
C THR A 91 -9.08 -3.37 -4.59
N GLY A 92 -8.98 -2.39 -5.49
CA GLY A 92 -8.21 -1.17 -5.38
C GLY A 92 -8.07 -0.51 -6.75
N GLN A 93 -7.26 0.51 -6.82
CA GLN A 93 -6.91 1.17 -8.08
C GLN A 93 -5.41 1.07 -8.35
N LEU A 94 -5.07 0.83 -9.61
CA LEU A 94 -3.70 0.78 -10.07
C LEU A 94 -3.38 2.00 -10.95
N VAL A 95 -2.17 2.54 -10.82
CA VAL A 95 -1.66 3.67 -11.59
C VAL A 95 -0.21 3.39 -12.00
N ASP A 96 0.24 3.88 -13.14
CA ASP A 96 1.65 3.81 -13.48
C ASP A 96 2.49 4.54 -12.42
N PHE A 97 3.64 3.98 -12.06
CA PHE A 97 4.48 4.52 -10.99
C PHE A 97 4.92 5.97 -11.23
N PHE A 98 5.07 6.37 -12.50
CA PHE A 98 5.51 7.71 -12.90
C PHE A 98 4.35 8.62 -13.31
N ASP A 99 3.11 8.13 -13.33
CA ASP A 99 1.92 8.91 -13.66
C ASP A 99 1.39 9.65 -12.41
N VAL A 100 2.00 10.79 -12.09
CA VAL A 100 1.63 11.62 -10.95
C VAL A 100 0.21 12.17 -11.09
N ASP A 101 -0.18 12.63 -12.29
CA ASP A 101 -1.50 13.18 -12.53
C ASP A 101 -2.60 12.12 -12.38
N GLY A 102 -2.35 10.92 -12.90
CA GLY A 102 -3.22 9.76 -12.70
C GLY A 102 -3.36 9.36 -11.24
N LEU A 103 -2.26 9.39 -10.48
CA LEU A 103 -2.28 9.15 -9.04
C LEU A 103 -3.16 10.16 -8.31
N VAL A 104 -2.93 11.46 -8.55
CA VAL A 104 -3.72 12.55 -7.95
C VAL A 104 -5.20 12.40 -8.31
N GLY A 105 -5.52 12.15 -9.59
CA GLY A 105 -6.90 11.97 -10.04
C GLY A 105 -7.60 10.79 -9.35
N LYS A 106 -6.94 9.63 -9.23
CA LYS A 106 -7.50 8.45 -8.58
C LYS A 106 -7.70 8.65 -7.07
N VAL A 107 -6.73 9.26 -6.40
CA VAL A 107 -6.83 9.58 -4.96
C VAL A 107 -7.96 10.58 -4.71
N SER A 108 -8.05 11.67 -5.49
CA SER A 108 -9.10 12.67 -5.35
C SER A 108 -10.49 12.06 -5.57
N ALA A 109 -10.65 11.26 -6.61
CA ALA A 109 -11.92 10.57 -6.88
C ALA A 109 -12.35 9.66 -5.71
N LEU A 110 -11.41 8.97 -5.04
CA LEU A 110 -11.71 8.16 -3.87
C LEU A 110 -12.00 9.01 -2.63
N LEU A 111 -11.37 10.17 -2.48
CA LEU A 111 -11.67 11.08 -1.36
C LEU A 111 -13.10 11.62 -1.45
N ASP A 112 -13.61 11.82 -2.67
CA ASP A 112 -14.96 12.36 -2.93
C ASP A 112 -16.05 11.28 -2.91
N ASP A 113 -15.71 10.00 -2.98
CA ASP A 113 -16.66 8.87 -3.08
C ASP A 113 -16.53 7.87 -1.92
N PRO A 114 -17.22 8.11 -0.79
CA PRO A 114 -17.20 7.22 0.37
C PRO A 114 -17.70 5.79 0.09
N ASP A 115 -18.71 5.65 -0.76
CA ASP A 115 -19.33 4.36 -1.06
C ASP A 115 -18.34 3.48 -1.85
N ARG A 116 -17.63 4.08 -2.80
CA ARG A 116 -16.59 3.40 -3.57
C ARG A 116 -15.41 3.01 -2.70
N ARG A 117 -14.98 3.87 -1.74
CA ARG A 117 -13.94 3.52 -0.78
C ARG A 117 -14.31 2.29 0.04
N MET A 118 -15.54 2.28 0.55
CA MET A 118 -16.07 1.16 1.35
C MET A 118 -16.11 -0.12 0.52
N ALA A 119 -16.62 -0.07 -0.70
CA ALA A 119 -16.67 -1.22 -1.60
C ALA A 119 -15.28 -1.79 -1.91
N PHE A 120 -14.29 -0.94 -2.19
CA PHE A 120 -12.91 -1.38 -2.40
C PHE A 120 -12.30 -2.00 -1.15
N GLY A 121 -12.50 -1.40 0.01
CA GLY A 121 -12.00 -1.92 1.28
C GLY A 121 -12.57 -3.30 1.62
N GLU A 122 -13.88 -3.47 1.45
CA GLU A 122 -14.56 -4.75 1.66
C GLU A 122 -14.07 -5.82 0.68
N ALA A 123 -13.94 -5.49 -0.62
CA ALA A 123 -13.43 -6.41 -1.64
C ALA A 123 -11.97 -6.79 -1.39
N ALA A 124 -11.11 -5.83 -1.05
CA ALA A 124 -9.71 -6.07 -0.70
C ALA A 124 -9.59 -7.02 0.50
N ARG A 125 -10.36 -6.77 1.56
CA ARG A 125 -10.36 -7.62 2.74
C ARG A 125 -10.89 -9.04 2.44
N ALA A 126 -11.94 -9.15 1.65
CA ALA A 126 -12.49 -10.45 1.23
C ALA A 126 -11.45 -11.26 0.45
N GLU A 127 -10.70 -10.62 -0.44
CA GLU A 127 -9.57 -11.23 -1.17
C GLU A 127 -8.50 -11.78 -0.24
N MET A 128 -8.13 -11.01 0.79
CA MET A 128 -7.13 -11.46 1.78
C MET A 128 -7.59 -12.66 2.57
N ILE A 129 -8.85 -12.67 3.01
CA ILE A 129 -9.43 -13.80 3.74
C ILE A 129 -9.49 -15.05 2.86
N ALA A 130 -9.92 -14.91 1.60
CA ALA A 130 -10.09 -16.03 0.69
C ALA A 130 -8.79 -16.68 0.23
N ASN A 131 -7.70 -15.90 0.08
CA ASN A 131 -6.49 -16.37 -0.59
C ASN A 131 -5.23 -16.34 0.28
N TYR A 132 -5.22 -15.55 1.37
CA TYR A 132 -4.02 -15.29 2.16
C TYR A 132 -4.19 -15.53 3.67
N ASP A 133 -5.36 -16.02 4.14
CA ASP A 133 -5.51 -16.36 5.55
C ASP A 133 -4.50 -17.42 5.96
N LEU A 134 -3.73 -17.09 7.02
CA LEU A 134 -2.62 -17.93 7.44
C LEU A 134 -3.08 -19.34 7.84
N LYS A 135 -4.18 -19.45 8.61
CA LYS A 135 -4.58 -20.72 9.23
C LYS A 135 -5.34 -21.61 8.27
N SER A 136 -6.24 -21.03 7.49
CA SER A 136 -7.15 -21.78 6.63
C SER A 136 -6.62 -21.98 5.20
N ILE A 137 -5.69 -21.14 4.74
CA ILE A 137 -5.18 -21.15 3.36
C ILE A 137 -3.67 -21.36 3.28
N CYS A 138 -2.87 -20.44 3.85
CA CYS A 138 -1.43 -20.45 3.60
C CYS A 138 -0.72 -21.63 4.29
N LEU A 139 -1.00 -21.86 5.56
CA LEU A 139 -0.35 -22.94 6.32
C LEU A 139 -0.67 -24.34 5.78
N PRO A 140 -1.93 -24.71 5.49
CA PRO A 140 -2.24 -26.00 4.86
C PRO A 140 -1.53 -26.19 3.51
N ARG A 141 -1.48 -25.14 2.66
CA ARG A 141 -0.77 -25.21 1.37
C ARG A 141 0.74 -25.40 1.55
N GLN A 142 1.33 -24.72 2.52
CA GLN A 142 2.77 -24.88 2.81
C GLN A 142 3.10 -26.28 3.33
N ILE A 143 2.27 -26.83 4.23
CA ILE A 143 2.44 -28.18 4.73
C ILE A 143 2.35 -29.19 3.59
N ALA A 144 1.30 -29.12 2.78
CA ALA A 144 1.11 -30.01 1.63
C ALA A 144 2.29 -29.95 0.65
N TRP A 145 2.80 -28.75 0.38
CA TRP A 145 3.98 -28.60 -0.48
C TRP A 145 5.24 -29.25 0.10
N VAL A 146 5.49 -29.11 1.42
CA VAL A 146 6.62 -29.76 2.09
C VAL A 146 6.48 -31.28 2.04
N GLU A 147 5.28 -31.82 2.30
CA GLU A 147 5.01 -33.25 2.25
C GLU A 147 5.22 -33.83 0.85
N ASP A 148 4.80 -33.12 -0.20
CA ASP A 148 5.00 -33.51 -1.61
C ASP A 148 6.50 -33.57 -1.96
N VAL A 149 7.27 -32.56 -1.56
CA VAL A 149 8.73 -32.53 -1.77
C VAL A 149 9.45 -33.67 -1.02
N MET A 150 8.94 -34.11 0.13
CA MET A 150 9.54 -35.20 0.90
C MET A 150 9.25 -36.60 0.32
N GLN A 151 8.23 -36.73 -0.52
CA GLN A 151 7.82 -37.98 -1.14
C GLN A 151 8.43 -38.22 -2.53
N GLY A 152 8.95 -37.17 -3.20
CA GLY A 152 9.59 -37.21 -4.51
C GLY A 152 11.09 -37.33 -4.43
#